data_7b0d2a0c2b98d2fed7c2f975275b941e
#
_entry.id   7b0d2a0c2b98d2fed7c2f975275b941e
#
_cell.length_a   1.000
_cell.length_b   1.000
_cell.length_c   1.000
_cell.angle_alpha   90.00
_cell.angle_beta   90.00
_cell.angle_gamma   90.00
#
_symmetry.space_group_name_H-M   'P 1'
#
loop_
_entity.id
_entity.type
_entity.pdbx_description
1 polymer ?
#
loop_
_entity_poly.entity_id
_entity_poly.type
_entity_poly.pdbx_seq_one_letter_code
_entity_poly.pdbx_strand_id
1 'polypeptide(L)'
;MPQPELLPGTPEFRIKLPKGGGEARGHLLTEFGGNGTHKFLLREGSAVAAEAWPGLGEHGRRTRAELRASGGLVDVSADRWRVARDIECNSSSAAAALVYGYDASGPESWRTAEGHPLADYLSSGWRAPRKAWLVRGSNVSGHNLVRQLWLREGFVSLAGAHLPPLEETDPTKSTLRRFVEDGYEGAASYNQKRGLVDELHALLTQMRIGDTVATISDGRLHIGRITGDAVQTSSQAGLSNLRRTVAWFQNSHAYEELPEQVQQKLSVQHDVVDLTVVLDALDELTGLTDLTVPAPSGELTLPDITGALAADLLVHDRSWLDEMRELLIDERQLIFYGPPGTGKTYLAMKLAEYFGGGPEQVKIVQFHPSYAYEDFFEGFRPVEDPETREVAFRLTAGPLRELADLASREGNRHIPHFLIIDEINRANLAKVFGELYFLLEYRKWSVRLTYSGDDFALPSNLFVIGTMNTADRSIALVDAAMRRRFAFVELSPRTEPTAGLLARWLKREGRDPEPARLLDALNARIDEADFAIGPSYLMKPGVYRDGGLERTWRTKILPLLREHHYGEDLDVAARYGLDSLREQRP
;
A
#
# COMPACT_ATOMS: atom_id res chain seq x y z
N MET A 1 47.76 -3.16 -16.16
CA MET A 1 46.62 -3.17 -15.23
C MET A 1 47.02 -4.02 -14.03
N PRO A 2 46.68 -3.70 -12.79
CA PRO A 2 46.91 -4.58 -11.68
C PRO A 2 46.25 -5.93 -11.97
N GLN A 3 46.88 -7.05 -11.55
CA GLN A 3 46.25 -8.37 -11.71
C GLN A 3 45.01 -8.43 -10.83
N PRO A 4 43.90 -9.03 -11.34
CA PRO A 4 42.68 -9.17 -10.55
C PRO A 4 42.97 -10.05 -9.31
N GLU A 5 42.47 -9.57 -8.15
CA GLU A 5 42.74 -10.23 -6.86
C GLU A 5 41.76 -11.39 -6.65
N LEU A 6 42.31 -12.61 -6.57
CA LEU A 6 41.53 -13.82 -6.34
C LEU A 6 40.95 -13.84 -4.94
N LEU A 7 39.75 -14.38 -4.80
CA LEU A 7 39.07 -14.50 -3.50
C LEU A 7 39.84 -15.50 -2.61
N PRO A 8 40.41 -15.06 -1.47
CA PRO A 8 41.19 -15.93 -0.62
C PRO A 8 40.37 -17.12 -0.09
N GLY A 9 40.97 -18.29 -0.05
CA GLY A 9 40.34 -19.51 0.47
C GLY A 9 39.39 -20.21 -0.48
N THR A 10 39.23 -19.73 -1.73
CA THR A 10 38.44 -20.44 -2.74
C THR A 10 39.33 -21.25 -3.69
N PRO A 11 38.95 -22.50 -4.07
CA PRO A 11 39.69 -23.32 -5.03
C PRO A 11 39.46 -22.84 -6.47
N GLU A 12 40.21 -23.42 -7.40
CA GLU A 12 39.91 -23.34 -8.83
C GLU A 12 38.66 -24.15 -9.14
N PHE A 13 37.72 -23.52 -9.85
CA PHE A 13 36.49 -24.15 -10.33
C PHE A 13 36.63 -24.52 -11.81
N ARG A 14 35.91 -25.59 -12.22
CA ARG A 14 36.01 -26.17 -13.56
C ARG A 14 34.61 -26.46 -14.13
N ILE A 15 34.50 -26.30 -15.45
CA ILE A 15 33.36 -26.77 -16.25
C ILE A 15 33.94 -27.76 -17.30
N LYS A 16 33.35 -28.96 -17.38
CA LYS A 16 33.63 -29.92 -18.46
C LYS A 16 32.60 -29.75 -19.56
N LEU A 17 33.04 -29.44 -20.76
CA LEU A 17 32.18 -29.36 -21.93
C LEU A 17 31.69 -30.74 -22.37
N PRO A 18 30.46 -30.89 -22.85
CA PRO A 18 29.91 -32.15 -23.35
C PRO A 18 30.76 -32.74 -24.51
N LYS A 19 30.63 -34.05 -24.75
CA LYS A 19 31.25 -34.77 -25.87
C LYS A 19 32.77 -34.62 -25.96
N GLY A 20 33.47 -34.52 -24.84
CA GLY A 20 34.93 -34.39 -24.84
C GLY A 20 35.40 -33.00 -25.31
N GLY A 21 34.56 -32.00 -25.26
CA GLY A 21 34.82 -30.62 -25.71
C GLY A 21 35.89 -29.84 -24.96
N GLY A 22 36.54 -30.44 -23.95
CA GLY A 22 37.57 -29.79 -23.14
C GLY A 22 37.04 -29.28 -21.80
N GLU A 23 37.89 -28.55 -21.09
CA GLU A 23 37.64 -28.04 -19.74
C GLU A 23 37.87 -26.52 -19.71
N ALA A 24 36.96 -25.79 -19.08
CA ALA A 24 37.15 -24.40 -18.71
C ALA A 24 37.49 -24.30 -17.22
N ARG A 25 38.35 -23.35 -16.85
CA ARG A 25 38.83 -23.13 -15.49
C ARG A 25 38.66 -21.68 -15.07
N GLY A 26 38.38 -21.44 -13.79
CA GLY A 26 38.23 -20.09 -13.30
C GLY A 26 38.20 -19.98 -11.78
N HIS A 27 38.24 -18.75 -11.30
CA HIS A 27 38.27 -18.38 -9.87
C HIS A 27 37.31 -17.28 -9.56
N LEU A 28 36.79 -17.25 -8.32
CA LEU A 28 36.10 -16.10 -7.77
C LEU A 28 37.11 -14.96 -7.52
N LEU A 29 36.67 -13.73 -7.79
CA LEU A 29 37.41 -12.51 -7.48
C LEU A 29 36.92 -11.87 -6.19
N THR A 30 37.75 -11.08 -5.52
CA THR A 30 37.37 -10.25 -4.38
C THR A 30 36.36 -9.20 -4.79
N GLU A 31 36.43 -8.76 -6.04
CA GLU A 31 35.46 -7.79 -6.59
C GLU A 31 34.11 -8.42 -6.86
N PHE A 32 33.09 -7.57 -6.77
CA PHE A 32 31.70 -7.94 -7.06
C PHE A 32 31.26 -7.37 -8.39
N GLY A 33 30.49 -8.16 -9.14
CA GLY A 33 29.73 -7.70 -10.28
C GLY A 33 28.50 -6.92 -9.86
N GLY A 34 27.84 -6.30 -10.81
CA GLY A 34 26.70 -5.43 -10.55
C GLY A 34 25.49 -6.09 -9.90
N ASN A 35 25.33 -7.39 -10.07
CA ASN A 35 24.25 -8.18 -9.44
C ASN A 35 24.57 -8.65 -8.00
N GLY A 36 25.62 -8.10 -7.37
CA GLY A 36 26.00 -8.44 -5.99
C GLY A 36 26.64 -9.83 -5.82
N THR A 37 26.93 -10.53 -6.89
CA THR A 37 27.74 -11.75 -6.86
C THR A 37 29.21 -11.43 -7.14
N HIS A 38 30.14 -12.28 -6.64
CA HIS A 38 31.54 -12.15 -6.96
C HIS A 38 31.76 -12.18 -8.48
N LYS A 39 32.62 -11.30 -9.00
CA LYS A 39 33.16 -11.45 -10.35
C LYS A 39 33.86 -12.78 -10.47
N PHE A 40 33.95 -13.27 -11.67
CA PHE A 40 34.58 -14.57 -11.96
C PHE A 40 35.66 -14.41 -13.03
N LEU A 41 36.85 -14.88 -12.74
CA LEU A 41 37.97 -14.87 -13.66
C LEU A 41 37.98 -16.16 -14.46
N LEU A 42 37.66 -16.09 -15.74
CA LEU A 42 37.81 -17.20 -16.67
C LEU A 42 39.25 -17.24 -17.16
N ARG A 43 39.93 -18.34 -16.90
CA ARG A 43 41.38 -18.46 -17.11
C ARG A 43 41.73 -18.68 -18.57
N GLU A 44 42.89 -18.14 -18.97
CA GLU A 44 43.55 -18.45 -20.24
C GLU A 44 43.66 -19.97 -20.46
N GLY A 45 43.48 -20.41 -21.70
CA GLY A 45 43.48 -21.81 -22.07
C GLY A 45 42.16 -22.54 -21.89
N SER A 46 41.16 -21.92 -21.24
CA SER A 46 39.83 -22.50 -21.06
C SER A 46 39.14 -22.80 -22.40
N ALA A 47 38.50 -23.96 -22.50
CA ALA A 47 37.71 -24.34 -23.65
C ALA A 47 36.32 -23.67 -23.62
N VAL A 48 35.83 -23.24 -24.78
CA VAL A 48 34.54 -22.55 -24.97
C VAL A 48 33.84 -23.18 -26.16
N ALA A 49 32.58 -23.52 -26.06
CA ALA A 49 31.79 -24.02 -27.19
C ALA A 49 31.66 -22.94 -28.28
N ALA A 50 31.92 -23.27 -29.54
CA ALA A 50 31.84 -22.31 -30.64
C ALA A 50 30.39 -21.98 -31.00
N GLU A 51 29.49 -22.96 -30.89
CA GLU A 51 28.09 -22.80 -31.18
C GLU A 51 27.36 -21.99 -30.07
N ALA A 52 26.58 -21.00 -30.48
CA ALA A 52 25.66 -20.30 -29.59
C ALA A 52 24.24 -20.87 -29.78
N TRP A 53 23.67 -21.39 -28.72
CA TRP A 53 22.31 -21.97 -28.74
C TRP A 53 21.21 -20.89 -28.73
N PRO A 54 20.01 -21.19 -29.23
CA PRO A 54 18.90 -20.23 -29.26
C PRO A 54 18.56 -19.62 -27.90
N GLY A 55 18.81 -20.35 -26.79
CA GLY A 55 18.57 -19.91 -25.41
C GLY A 55 19.66 -18.99 -24.82
N LEU A 56 20.71 -18.61 -25.56
CA LEU A 56 21.67 -17.62 -25.08
C LEU A 56 21.07 -16.22 -25.21
N GLY A 57 21.01 -15.47 -24.13
CA GLY A 57 20.55 -14.09 -24.13
C GLY A 57 21.37 -13.17 -25.04
N GLU A 58 20.80 -12.05 -25.46
CA GLU A 58 21.41 -11.11 -26.40
C GLU A 58 22.75 -10.56 -25.89
N HIS A 59 22.83 -10.26 -24.59
CA HIS A 59 24.07 -9.84 -23.95
C HIS A 59 25.20 -10.88 -24.09
N GLY A 60 24.91 -12.16 -23.83
CA GLY A 60 25.87 -13.24 -23.99
C GLY A 60 26.36 -13.40 -25.43
N ARG A 61 25.46 -13.23 -26.43
CA ARG A 61 25.83 -13.26 -27.85
C ARG A 61 26.75 -12.10 -28.23
N ARG A 62 26.41 -10.89 -27.77
CA ARG A 62 27.23 -9.68 -28.01
C ARG A 62 28.60 -9.81 -27.38
N THR A 63 28.70 -10.21 -26.12
CA THR A 63 29.98 -10.43 -25.42
C THR A 63 30.88 -11.45 -26.12
N ARG A 64 30.30 -12.57 -26.60
CA ARG A 64 31.05 -13.58 -27.35
C ARG A 64 31.58 -13.03 -28.67
N ALA A 65 30.75 -12.23 -29.40
CA ALA A 65 31.16 -11.59 -30.65
C ALA A 65 32.28 -10.56 -30.42
N GLU A 66 32.19 -9.72 -29.40
CA GLU A 66 33.18 -8.72 -29.01
C GLU A 66 34.52 -9.38 -28.61
N LEU A 67 34.45 -10.47 -27.81
CA LEU A 67 35.63 -11.21 -27.42
C LEU A 67 36.33 -11.91 -28.60
N ARG A 68 35.56 -12.37 -29.59
CA ARG A 68 36.15 -12.87 -30.85
C ARG A 68 36.79 -11.75 -31.65
N ALA A 69 36.10 -10.64 -31.84
CA ALA A 69 36.62 -9.49 -32.57
C ALA A 69 37.92 -8.93 -31.95
N SER A 70 38.02 -8.95 -30.62
CA SER A 70 39.19 -8.46 -29.86
C SER A 70 40.30 -9.50 -29.68
N GLY A 71 40.12 -10.70 -30.23
CA GLY A 71 41.11 -11.79 -30.07
C GLY A 71 41.14 -12.43 -28.68
N GLY A 72 40.15 -12.17 -27.81
CA GLY A 72 40.00 -12.81 -26.50
C GLY A 72 39.54 -14.27 -26.59
N LEU A 73 38.89 -14.65 -27.69
CA LEU A 73 38.53 -16.02 -28.05
C LEU A 73 39.12 -16.35 -29.41
N VAL A 74 39.83 -17.47 -29.49
CA VAL A 74 40.51 -17.96 -30.70
C VAL A 74 39.97 -19.32 -31.13
N ASP A 75 39.88 -19.56 -32.42
CA ASP A 75 39.40 -20.81 -32.99
C ASP A 75 40.41 -21.95 -32.71
N VAL A 76 39.91 -23.10 -32.24
CA VAL A 76 40.68 -24.35 -32.07
C VAL A 76 40.15 -25.40 -33.04
N SER A 77 38.85 -25.50 -33.23
CA SER A 77 38.16 -26.36 -34.19
C SER A 77 36.82 -25.73 -34.59
N ALA A 78 36.10 -26.33 -35.52
CA ALA A 78 34.83 -25.82 -35.98
C ALA A 78 33.78 -25.70 -34.86
N ASP A 79 33.88 -26.51 -33.81
CA ASP A 79 32.95 -26.60 -32.68
C ASP A 79 33.51 -26.02 -31.38
N ARG A 80 34.78 -25.49 -31.39
CA ARG A 80 35.47 -25.08 -30.17
C ARG A 80 36.34 -23.84 -30.33
N TRP A 81 36.24 -22.95 -29.35
CA TRP A 81 37.15 -21.84 -29.13
C TRP A 81 38.00 -22.07 -27.88
N ARG A 82 39.01 -21.25 -27.72
CA ARG A 82 39.86 -21.20 -26.54
C ARG A 82 40.03 -19.76 -26.08
N VAL A 83 40.03 -19.58 -24.78
CA VAL A 83 40.33 -18.28 -24.14
C VAL A 83 41.80 -17.97 -24.34
N ALA A 84 42.12 -16.86 -24.99
CA ALA A 84 43.48 -16.46 -25.33
C ALA A 84 44.21 -15.68 -24.23
N ARG A 85 43.44 -15.12 -23.28
CA ARG A 85 43.92 -14.40 -22.10
C ARG A 85 42.83 -14.44 -21.03
N ASP A 86 43.20 -14.25 -19.76
CA ASP A 86 42.26 -14.19 -18.67
C ASP A 86 41.11 -13.18 -18.97
N ILE A 87 39.87 -13.59 -18.73
CA ILE A 87 38.68 -12.78 -18.97
C ILE A 87 37.94 -12.60 -17.65
N GLU A 88 37.76 -11.35 -17.24
CA GLU A 88 36.89 -11.03 -16.12
C GLU A 88 35.41 -11.04 -16.56
N CYS A 89 34.61 -11.85 -15.88
CA CYS A 89 33.17 -11.94 -16.05
C CYS A 89 32.48 -11.34 -14.83
N ASN A 90 31.36 -10.65 -15.06
CA ASN A 90 30.59 -10.00 -13.98
C ASN A 90 29.99 -10.97 -12.97
N SER A 91 29.91 -12.26 -13.28
CA SER A 91 29.46 -13.33 -12.40
C SER A 91 29.91 -14.70 -12.89
N SER A 92 29.80 -15.69 -12.00
CA SER A 92 30.01 -17.10 -12.37
C SER A 92 29.01 -17.59 -13.42
N SER A 93 27.78 -17.06 -13.44
CA SER A 93 26.76 -17.37 -14.45
C SER A 93 27.12 -16.78 -15.82
N ALA A 94 27.64 -15.54 -15.85
CA ALA A 94 28.12 -14.91 -17.08
C ALA A 94 29.31 -15.72 -17.68
N ALA A 95 30.22 -16.17 -16.83
CA ALA A 95 31.32 -17.03 -17.24
C ALA A 95 30.82 -18.40 -17.77
N ALA A 96 29.86 -19.03 -17.11
CA ALA A 96 29.26 -20.29 -17.55
C ALA A 96 28.53 -20.14 -18.91
N ALA A 97 27.76 -19.06 -19.09
CA ALA A 97 27.09 -18.76 -20.35
C ALA A 97 28.09 -18.52 -21.51
N LEU A 98 29.21 -17.84 -21.19
CA LEU A 98 30.31 -17.67 -22.16
C LEU A 98 30.89 -19.03 -22.58
N VAL A 99 31.11 -19.94 -21.64
CA VAL A 99 31.70 -21.26 -21.87
C VAL A 99 30.75 -22.18 -22.64
N TYR A 100 29.51 -22.28 -22.22
CA TYR A 100 28.55 -23.20 -22.82
C TYR A 100 27.89 -22.71 -24.12
N GLY A 101 27.79 -21.39 -24.32
CA GLY A 101 27.00 -20.82 -25.41
C GLY A 101 25.49 -20.82 -25.19
N TYR A 102 25.01 -21.02 -23.96
CA TYR A 102 23.63 -20.86 -23.51
C TYR A 102 23.61 -20.39 -22.08
N ASP A 103 22.47 -19.81 -21.62
CA ASP A 103 22.32 -19.33 -20.26
C ASP A 103 22.32 -20.51 -19.28
N ALA A 104 23.25 -20.48 -18.32
CA ALA A 104 23.45 -21.53 -17.34
C ALA A 104 23.65 -20.94 -15.94
N SER A 105 23.17 -21.67 -14.92
CA SER A 105 23.47 -21.34 -13.52
C SER A 105 24.95 -21.53 -13.23
N GLY A 106 25.71 -20.47 -13.03
CA GLY A 106 27.11 -20.53 -12.66
C GLY A 106 27.35 -21.30 -11.36
N PRO A 107 26.62 -21.00 -10.27
CA PRO A 107 26.78 -21.73 -9.01
C PRO A 107 26.66 -23.25 -9.13
N GLU A 108 25.79 -23.74 -10.01
CA GLU A 108 25.56 -25.17 -10.23
C GLU A 108 26.50 -25.77 -11.27
N SER A 109 27.00 -24.98 -12.21
CA SER A 109 27.81 -25.44 -13.34
C SER A 109 29.28 -25.56 -13.00
N TRP A 110 29.83 -24.61 -12.23
CA TRP A 110 31.20 -24.60 -11.80
C TRP A 110 31.41 -25.55 -10.64
N ARG A 111 32.43 -26.46 -10.74
CA ARG A 111 32.71 -27.47 -9.73
C ARG A 111 34.20 -27.48 -9.41
N THR A 112 34.55 -27.84 -8.18
CA THR A 112 35.96 -28.11 -7.79
C THR A 112 36.48 -29.37 -8.46
N ALA A 113 37.77 -29.64 -8.33
CA ALA A 113 38.38 -30.88 -8.81
C ALA A 113 37.73 -32.13 -8.19
N GLU A 114 37.25 -32.03 -6.95
CA GLU A 114 36.56 -33.08 -6.19
C GLU A 114 35.08 -33.20 -6.55
N GLY A 115 34.53 -32.29 -7.37
CA GLY A 115 33.14 -32.33 -7.86
C GLY A 115 32.13 -31.50 -7.06
N HIS A 116 32.55 -30.79 -6.00
CA HIS A 116 31.69 -29.93 -5.23
C HIS A 116 31.26 -28.70 -6.04
N PRO A 117 29.94 -28.35 -6.10
CA PRO A 117 29.49 -27.18 -6.85
C PRO A 117 29.94 -25.89 -6.18
N LEU A 118 30.09 -24.83 -6.99
CA LEU A 118 30.40 -23.48 -6.51
C LEU A 118 29.30 -22.96 -5.53
N ALA A 119 28.07 -23.44 -5.68
CA ALA A 119 26.96 -23.10 -4.76
C ALA A 119 27.31 -23.41 -3.29
N ASP A 120 28.02 -24.50 -3.01
CA ASP A 120 28.39 -24.87 -1.65
C ASP A 120 29.34 -23.84 -1.01
N TYR A 121 30.20 -23.22 -1.81
CA TYR A 121 31.15 -22.19 -1.36
C TYR A 121 30.46 -20.82 -1.20
N LEU A 122 29.45 -20.53 -2.00
CA LEU A 122 28.68 -19.32 -1.89
C LEU A 122 27.70 -19.39 -0.70
N SER A 123 27.22 -20.59 -0.35
CA SER A 123 26.30 -20.80 0.78
C SER A 123 26.99 -20.87 2.15
N SER A 124 28.30 -21.15 2.19
CA SER A 124 29.09 -21.34 3.43
C SER A 124 29.44 -20.05 4.18
N GLY A 125 28.70 -18.97 4.00
CA GLY A 125 28.75 -17.77 4.87
C GLY A 125 29.69 -16.65 4.41
N TRP A 126 30.29 -16.75 3.23
CA TRP A 126 31.06 -15.65 2.65
C TRP A 126 30.12 -14.62 2.03
N ARG A 127 29.90 -13.52 2.78
CA ARG A 127 29.16 -12.35 2.27
C ARG A 127 30.14 -11.23 1.95
N ALA A 128 29.89 -10.50 0.87
CA ALA A 128 30.57 -9.22 0.62
C ALA A 128 30.50 -8.35 1.88
N PRO A 129 31.56 -7.60 2.21
CA PRO A 129 31.47 -6.64 3.28
C PRO A 129 30.26 -5.73 3.00
N ARG A 130 29.35 -5.70 3.97
CA ARG A 130 28.12 -4.92 3.92
C ARG A 130 28.48 -3.43 3.89
N LYS A 131 27.77 -2.67 3.06
CA LYS A 131 27.88 -1.22 2.99
C LYS A 131 26.70 -0.55 3.68
N ALA A 132 26.84 0.75 3.92
CA ALA A 132 25.77 1.60 4.39
C ALA A 132 25.62 2.82 3.48
N TRP A 133 24.38 3.23 3.26
CA TRP A 133 24.00 4.30 2.34
C TRP A 133 23.01 5.26 2.97
N LEU A 134 23.21 6.57 2.79
CA LEU A 134 22.16 7.56 3.00
C LEU A 134 21.46 7.80 1.67
N VAL A 135 20.14 7.77 1.68
CA VAL A 135 19.31 8.22 0.54
C VAL A 135 18.36 9.29 1.06
N ARG A 136 18.32 10.46 0.41
CA ARG A 136 17.48 11.58 0.82
C ARG A 136 16.20 11.63 0.00
N GLY A 137 15.08 11.78 0.69
CA GLY A 137 13.75 11.85 0.07
C GLY A 137 12.80 12.80 0.80
N SER A 138 13.29 13.52 1.81
CA SER A 138 12.47 14.42 2.63
C SER A 138 12.09 15.73 1.92
N ASN A 139 12.77 16.07 0.83
CA ASN A 139 12.44 17.22 -0.01
C ASN A 139 12.78 16.96 -1.47
N VAL A 140 11.93 16.24 -2.17
CA VAL A 140 12.05 16.02 -3.62
C VAL A 140 11.01 16.90 -4.30
N SER A 141 11.44 17.99 -4.91
CA SER A 141 10.54 18.99 -5.54
C SER A 141 9.40 19.46 -4.60
N GLY A 142 9.70 19.68 -3.32
CA GLY A 142 8.73 20.10 -2.32
C GLY A 142 7.91 18.97 -1.66
N HIS A 143 8.16 17.71 -2.02
CA HIS A 143 7.47 16.53 -1.46
C HIS A 143 8.36 15.76 -0.50
N ASN A 144 7.83 15.37 0.66
CA ASN A 144 8.49 14.45 1.58
C ASN A 144 8.15 13.00 1.22
N LEU A 145 8.95 12.41 0.31
CA LEU A 145 8.75 11.04 -0.15
C LEU A 145 9.02 10.01 0.94
N VAL A 146 9.89 10.30 1.90
CA VAL A 146 10.19 9.39 3.02
C VAL A 146 8.92 9.07 3.79
N ARG A 147 8.20 10.10 4.24
CA ARG A 147 6.97 9.93 5.01
C ARG A 147 5.80 9.46 4.14
N GLN A 148 5.69 10.00 2.93
CA GLN A 148 4.56 9.75 2.05
C GLN A 148 4.60 8.34 1.42
N LEU A 149 5.81 7.85 1.08
CA LEU A 149 6.01 6.63 0.31
C LEU A 149 6.96 5.63 0.98
N TRP A 150 8.21 6.01 1.27
CA TRP A 150 9.28 5.06 1.53
C TRP A 150 9.07 4.20 2.77
N LEU A 151 8.71 4.83 3.89
CA LEU A 151 8.48 4.12 5.16
C LEU A 151 7.22 3.25 5.12
N ARG A 152 6.26 3.59 4.25
CA ARG A 152 4.99 2.89 4.11
C ARG A 152 5.07 1.72 3.13
N GLU A 153 5.72 1.94 1.99
CA GLU A 153 5.80 0.94 0.91
C GLU A 153 7.10 0.13 0.91
N GLY A 154 8.02 0.40 1.83
CA GLY A 154 9.23 -0.39 1.99
C GLY A 154 10.22 -0.24 0.84
N PHE A 155 10.54 0.98 0.42
CA PHE A 155 11.58 1.23 -0.58
C PHE A 155 12.32 2.55 -0.35
N VAL A 156 13.41 2.76 -1.09
CA VAL A 156 14.05 4.06 -1.34
C VAL A 156 14.02 4.35 -2.83
N SER A 157 14.05 5.63 -3.20
CA SER A 157 13.99 5.99 -4.61
C SER A 157 14.78 7.24 -4.96
N LEU A 158 15.10 7.35 -6.25
CA LEU A 158 15.55 8.59 -6.89
C LEU A 158 14.57 8.99 -8.01
N ALA A 159 14.51 10.28 -8.29
CA ALA A 159 13.84 10.78 -9.47
C ALA A 159 14.62 10.34 -10.73
N GLY A 160 13.91 9.83 -11.71
CA GLY A 160 14.49 9.39 -12.98
C GLY A 160 13.58 9.74 -14.16
N ALA A 161 12.86 10.87 -14.05
CA ALA A 161 11.79 11.26 -14.98
C ALA A 161 12.26 11.40 -16.44
N HIS A 162 13.54 11.74 -16.67
CA HIS A 162 14.10 11.98 -17.99
C HIS A 162 15.08 10.87 -18.43
N LEU A 163 15.14 9.76 -17.69
CA LEU A 163 15.94 8.62 -18.11
C LEU A 163 15.15 7.75 -19.09
N PRO A 164 15.78 7.26 -20.16
CA PRO A 164 15.17 6.27 -21.03
C PRO A 164 14.92 4.98 -20.26
N PRO A 165 14.07 4.06 -20.76
CA PRO A 165 13.97 2.73 -20.22
C PRO A 165 15.35 2.09 -20.10
N LEU A 166 15.69 1.61 -18.90
CA LEU A 166 16.97 0.93 -18.65
C LEU A 166 16.84 -0.51 -19.14
N GLU A 167 17.48 -0.80 -20.29
CA GLU A 167 17.52 -2.16 -20.85
C GLU A 167 18.56 -3.04 -20.13
N GLU A 168 19.50 -2.44 -19.41
CA GLU A 168 20.55 -3.11 -18.66
C GLU A 168 20.31 -2.99 -17.15
N THR A 169 20.40 -4.10 -16.45
CA THR A 169 20.30 -4.16 -14.98
C THR A 169 21.47 -3.42 -14.29
N ASP A 170 22.59 -3.23 -14.97
CA ASP A 170 23.83 -2.65 -14.46
C ASP A 170 24.44 -1.65 -15.46
N PRO A 171 23.86 -0.46 -15.63
CA PRO A 171 24.41 0.52 -16.55
C PRO A 171 25.76 1.05 -16.07
N THR A 172 26.72 1.13 -16.98
CA THR A 172 28.04 1.71 -16.68
C THR A 172 27.93 3.23 -16.42
N LYS A 173 28.90 3.80 -15.69
CA LYS A 173 28.95 5.27 -15.49
C LYS A 173 28.96 6.06 -16.83
N SER A 174 29.57 5.50 -17.88
CA SER A 174 29.59 6.11 -19.21
C SER A 174 28.21 6.09 -19.87
N THR A 175 27.47 5.00 -19.72
CA THR A 175 26.08 4.89 -20.20
C THR A 175 25.16 5.87 -19.45
N LEU A 176 25.25 5.92 -18.12
CA LEU A 176 24.47 6.86 -17.31
C LEU A 176 24.80 8.32 -17.61
N ARG A 177 26.10 8.64 -17.86
CA ARG A 177 26.49 10.01 -18.24
C ARG A 177 25.81 10.43 -19.54
N ARG A 178 25.82 9.57 -20.56
CA ARG A 178 25.13 9.85 -21.82
C ARG A 178 23.62 10.07 -21.58
N PHE A 179 22.94 9.22 -20.83
CA PHE A 179 21.53 9.36 -20.53
C PHE A 179 21.21 10.65 -19.76
N VAL A 180 22.07 11.07 -18.84
CA VAL A 180 21.90 12.32 -18.10
C VAL A 180 22.19 13.53 -19.00
N GLU A 181 23.18 13.46 -19.88
CA GLU A 181 23.48 14.50 -20.85
C GLU A 181 22.32 14.72 -21.82
N ASP A 182 21.76 13.64 -22.38
CA ASP A 182 20.66 13.66 -23.35
C ASP A 182 19.32 14.04 -22.70
N GLY A 183 18.98 13.48 -21.53
CA GLY A 183 17.69 13.68 -20.89
C GLY A 183 17.53 14.99 -20.11
N TYR A 184 18.64 15.58 -19.67
CA TYR A 184 18.64 16.81 -18.86
C TYR A 184 19.28 18.00 -19.61
N GLU A 185 19.16 18.06 -20.94
CA GLU A 185 19.63 19.18 -21.74
C GLU A 185 18.96 20.49 -21.27
N GLY A 186 19.80 21.48 -20.86
CA GLY A 186 19.37 22.82 -20.47
C GLY A 186 18.83 22.97 -19.03
N ALA A 187 18.58 21.89 -18.28
CA ALA A 187 17.95 21.98 -16.97
C ALA A 187 18.94 21.94 -15.77
N ALA A 188 20.19 21.51 -15.95
CA ALA A 188 21.16 21.35 -14.86
C ALA A 188 22.57 21.82 -15.27
N SER A 189 23.33 22.38 -14.30
CA SER A 189 24.72 22.70 -14.49
C SER A 189 25.59 21.44 -14.63
N TYR A 190 26.81 21.57 -15.20
CA TYR A 190 27.75 20.46 -15.36
C TYR A 190 28.01 19.69 -14.03
N ASN A 191 28.19 20.43 -12.92
CA ASN A 191 28.44 19.81 -11.61
C ASN A 191 27.21 19.06 -11.09
N GLN A 192 26.01 19.55 -11.32
CA GLN A 192 24.76 18.89 -10.97
C GLN A 192 24.57 17.60 -11.79
N LYS A 193 24.84 17.63 -13.09
CA LYS A 193 24.78 16.45 -13.96
C LYS A 193 25.78 15.37 -13.51
N ARG A 194 27.00 15.78 -13.12
CA ARG A 194 28.01 14.85 -12.61
C ARG A 194 27.58 14.20 -11.28
N GLY A 195 27.07 14.99 -10.34
CA GLY A 195 26.52 14.49 -9.07
C GLY A 195 25.40 13.48 -9.30
N LEU A 196 24.47 13.80 -10.19
CA LEU A 196 23.35 12.93 -10.54
C LEU A 196 23.84 11.58 -11.14
N VAL A 197 24.86 11.59 -11.99
CA VAL A 197 25.45 10.33 -12.53
C VAL A 197 26.00 9.46 -11.40
N ASP A 198 26.69 10.05 -10.42
CA ASP A 198 27.27 9.30 -9.30
C ASP A 198 26.17 8.72 -8.39
N GLU A 199 25.11 9.48 -8.12
CA GLU A 199 23.95 9.05 -7.32
C GLU A 199 23.14 7.93 -8.01
N LEU A 200 22.86 8.09 -9.30
CA LEU A 200 22.21 7.05 -10.11
C LEU A 200 23.05 5.77 -10.16
N HIS A 201 24.35 5.90 -10.36
CA HIS A 201 25.26 4.77 -10.37
C HIS A 201 25.31 4.09 -9.00
N ALA A 202 25.30 4.83 -7.89
CA ALA A 202 25.25 4.26 -6.54
C ALA A 202 23.96 3.47 -6.32
N LEU A 203 22.79 4.03 -6.63
CA LEU A 203 21.50 3.37 -6.45
C LEU A 203 21.36 2.14 -7.35
N LEU A 204 21.73 2.24 -8.63
CA LEU A 204 21.49 1.20 -9.62
C LEU A 204 22.49 0.03 -9.50
N THR A 205 23.77 0.34 -9.23
CA THR A 205 24.86 -0.64 -9.39
C THR A 205 25.67 -0.93 -8.11
N GLN A 206 25.79 0.04 -7.18
CA GLN A 206 26.65 -0.13 -6.00
C GLN A 206 25.92 -0.65 -4.78
N MET A 207 24.67 -0.22 -4.58
CA MET A 207 23.82 -0.72 -3.48
C MET A 207 23.45 -2.18 -3.75
N ARG A 208 23.48 -3.01 -2.71
CA ARG A 208 23.27 -4.47 -2.81
C ARG A 208 22.23 -4.94 -1.80
N ILE A 209 21.60 -6.06 -2.10
CA ILE A 209 20.75 -6.75 -1.14
C ILE A 209 21.57 -7.08 0.11
N GLY A 210 21.05 -6.69 1.28
CA GLY A 210 21.72 -6.84 2.58
C GLY A 210 22.48 -5.60 3.04
N ASP A 211 22.72 -4.59 2.19
CA ASP A 211 23.29 -3.31 2.61
C ASP A 211 22.35 -2.57 3.57
N THR A 212 22.92 -1.77 4.45
CA THR A 212 22.17 -0.85 5.32
C THR A 212 21.83 0.41 4.53
N VAL A 213 20.60 0.87 4.64
CA VAL A 213 20.17 2.17 4.10
C VAL A 213 19.59 3.02 5.22
N ALA A 214 19.90 4.29 5.18
CA ALA A 214 19.40 5.29 6.12
C ALA A 214 18.74 6.45 5.37
N THR A 215 17.77 7.10 5.99
CA THR A 215 17.14 8.32 5.50
C THR A 215 16.75 9.22 6.66
N ILE A 216 16.65 10.53 6.41
CA ILE A 216 16.24 11.51 7.43
C ILE A 216 14.92 12.14 7.00
N SER A 217 13.97 12.17 7.94
CA SER A 217 12.72 12.90 7.82
C SER A 217 12.28 13.43 9.18
N ASP A 218 11.77 14.66 9.21
CA ASP A 218 11.24 15.30 10.43
C ASP A 218 12.21 15.28 11.63
N GLY A 219 13.52 15.50 11.37
CA GLY A 219 14.57 15.50 12.38
C GLY A 219 14.91 14.10 12.94
N ARG A 220 14.44 13.02 12.31
CA ARG A 220 14.67 11.64 12.74
C ARG A 220 15.37 10.82 11.66
N LEU A 221 16.32 10.00 12.09
CA LEU A 221 17.00 8.99 11.26
C LEU A 221 16.17 7.70 11.25
N HIS A 222 15.85 7.23 10.07
CA HIS A 222 15.26 5.93 9.83
C HIS A 222 16.31 5.04 9.18
N ILE A 223 16.42 3.81 9.65
CA ILE A 223 17.41 2.82 9.18
C ILE A 223 16.66 1.60 8.65
N GLY A 224 17.16 0.98 7.60
CA GLY A 224 16.59 -0.21 6.99
C GLY A 224 17.64 -1.08 6.30
N ARG A 225 17.20 -2.21 5.75
CA ARG A 225 18.01 -3.09 4.90
C ARG A 225 17.46 -3.18 3.50
N ILE A 226 18.34 -3.12 2.53
CA ILE A 226 17.98 -3.34 1.13
C ILE A 226 17.63 -4.82 0.96
N THR A 227 16.45 -5.10 0.38
CA THR A 227 15.90 -6.45 0.20
C THR A 227 15.70 -6.83 -1.27
N GLY A 228 15.87 -5.90 -2.21
CA GLY A 228 15.69 -6.16 -3.64
C GLY A 228 16.61 -5.34 -4.54
N ASP A 229 16.62 -5.73 -5.80
CA ASP A 229 17.36 -5.05 -6.85
C ASP A 229 16.72 -3.71 -7.23
N ALA A 230 17.48 -2.88 -7.96
CA ALA A 230 16.97 -1.64 -8.50
C ALA A 230 15.96 -1.93 -9.62
N VAL A 231 14.82 -1.25 -9.56
CA VAL A 231 13.80 -1.32 -10.59
C VAL A 231 13.44 0.07 -11.09
N GLN A 232 13.17 0.18 -12.39
CA GLN A 232 12.61 1.39 -12.98
C GLN A 232 11.09 1.20 -13.12
N THR A 233 10.31 2.17 -12.65
CA THR A 233 8.86 2.16 -12.69
C THR A 233 8.32 3.54 -13.04
N SER A 234 7.05 3.62 -13.41
CA SER A 234 6.36 4.91 -13.55
C SER A 234 5.91 5.40 -12.17
N SER A 235 6.15 6.67 -11.87
CA SER A 235 5.70 7.30 -10.63
C SER A 235 5.03 8.64 -10.91
N GLN A 236 4.24 9.11 -9.96
CA GLN A 236 3.57 10.41 -10.05
C GLN A 236 4.62 11.53 -10.23
N ALA A 237 4.46 12.35 -11.26
CA ALA A 237 5.38 13.40 -11.63
C ALA A 237 6.86 12.97 -11.84
N GLY A 238 7.15 11.68 -11.98
CA GLY A 238 8.50 11.17 -12.16
C GLY A 238 9.42 11.28 -10.94
N LEU A 239 8.88 11.57 -9.75
CA LEU A 239 9.66 11.87 -8.55
C LEU A 239 10.31 10.63 -7.90
N SER A 240 9.87 9.42 -8.27
CA SER A 240 10.25 8.15 -7.63
C SER A 240 10.34 7.01 -8.65
N ASN A 241 10.95 7.26 -9.81
CA ASN A 241 10.97 6.30 -10.90
C ASN A 241 11.98 5.15 -10.72
N LEU A 242 13.06 5.39 -9.99
CA LEU A 242 14.07 4.39 -9.70
C LEU A 242 13.96 3.98 -8.25
N ARG A 243 13.76 2.69 -7.97
CA ARG A 243 13.47 2.18 -6.63
C ARG A 243 14.32 0.98 -6.27
N ARG A 244 14.61 0.86 -4.96
CA ARG A 244 15.09 -0.36 -4.32
C ARG A 244 14.23 -0.69 -3.12
N THR A 245 13.81 -1.93 -3.00
CA THR A 245 13.03 -2.39 -1.83
C THR A 245 13.88 -2.41 -0.58
N VAL A 246 13.26 -1.99 0.54
CA VAL A 246 13.90 -1.82 1.85
C VAL A 246 12.99 -2.36 2.94
N ALA A 247 13.55 -3.17 3.84
CA ALA A 247 12.93 -3.50 5.11
C ALA A 247 13.39 -2.45 6.15
N TRP A 248 12.46 -1.58 6.58
CA TRP A 248 12.73 -0.55 7.57
C TRP A 248 12.67 -1.10 8.99
N PHE A 249 13.62 -0.70 9.85
CA PHE A 249 13.52 -0.95 11.28
C PHE A 249 12.43 -0.07 11.89
N GLN A 250 11.71 -0.57 12.88
CA GLN A 250 10.60 0.15 13.52
C GLN A 250 11.07 1.38 14.32
N ASN A 251 12.29 1.32 14.86
CA ASN A 251 12.83 2.39 15.67
C ASN A 251 13.44 3.47 14.78
N SER A 252 13.16 4.72 15.11
CA SER A 252 13.81 5.90 14.53
C SER A 252 14.51 6.70 15.64
N HIS A 253 15.60 7.37 15.31
CA HIS A 253 16.46 8.05 16.26
C HIS A 253 16.44 9.57 16.03
N ALA A 254 16.32 10.36 17.09
CA ALA A 254 16.38 11.82 16.97
C ALA A 254 17.79 12.24 16.50
N TYR A 255 17.88 13.22 15.60
CA TYR A 255 19.17 13.64 15.02
C TYR A 255 20.17 14.09 16.08
N GLU A 256 19.69 14.76 17.14
CA GLU A 256 20.53 15.26 18.24
C GLU A 256 21.11 14.14 19.12
N GLU A 257 20.49 12.96 19.10
CA GLU A 257 20.90 11.80 19.91
C GLU A 257 21.90 10.89 19.18
N LEU A 258 22.17 11.17 17.90
CA LEU A 258 23.08 10.35 17.09
C LEU A 258 24.55 10.56 17.48
N PRO A 259 25.41 9.53 17.34
CA PRO A 259 26.85 9.70 17.49
C PRO A 259 27.40 10.79 16.55
N GLU A 260 28.34 11.59 17.02
CA GLU A 260 28.90 12.75 16.28
C GLU A 260 29.41 12.35 14.88
N GLN A 261 30.08 11.20 14.76
CA GLN A 261 30.57 10.67 13.49
C GLN A 261 29.44 10.39 12.48
N VAL A 262 28.28 9.97 12.95
CA VAL A 262 27.08 9.75 12.11
C VAL A 262 26.52 11.11 11.69
N GLN A 263 26.36 12.06 12.62
CA GLN A 263 25.86 13.41 12.31
C GLN A 263 26.73 14.11 11.26
N GLN A 264 28.07 14.01 11.37
CA GLN A 264 29.02 14.59 10.40
C GLN A 264 28.81 13.99 8.99
N LYS A 265 28.59 12.70 8.86
CA LYS A 265 28.29 12.05 7.57
C LYS A 265 26.92 12.42 7.02
N LEU A 266 25.92 12.56 7.89
CA LEU A 266 24.57 12.97 7.52
C LEU A 266 24.49 14.46 7.09
N SER A 267 25.47 15.30 7.43
CA SER A 267 25.50 16.71 7.02
C SER A 267 25.96 16.93 5.55
N VAL A 268 26.51 15.90 4.90
CA VAL A 268 26.94 15.98 3.50
C VAL A 268 25.74 16.20 2.59
N GLN A 269 25.77 17.23 1.74
CA GLN A 269 24.65 17.62 0.88
C GLN A 269 24.68 16.90 -0.48
N HIS A 270 24.37 15.61 -0.46
CA HIS A 270 24.12 14.79 -1.65
C HIS A 270 22.89 13.91 -1.40
N ASP A 271 22.16 13.58 -2.45
CA ASP A 271 20.97 12.74 -2.32
C ASP A 271 21.33 11.28 -1.99
N VAL A 272 22.49 10.83 -2.43
CA VAL A 272 23.06 9.52 -2.05
C VAL A 272 24.47 9.69 -1.50
N VAL A 273 24.71 9.18 -0.28
CA VAL A 273 26.00 9.26 0.42
C VAL A 273 26.42 7.89 0.93
N ASP A 274 27.67 7.52 0.72
CA ASP A 274 28.26 6.30 1.30
C ASP A 274 28.52 6.51 2.81
N LEU A 275 27.83 5.75 3.64
CA LEU A 275 27.92 5.73 5.10
C LEU A 275 28.71 4.52 5.62
N THR A 276 29.38 3.76 4.77
CA THR A 276 30.06 2.50 5.16
C THR A 276 31.06 2.70 6.30
N VAL A 277 31.71 3.84 6.36
CA VAL A 277 32.66 4.21 7.43
C VAL A 277 32.03 4.30 8.82
N VAL A 278 30.72 4.52 8.91
CA VAL A 278 29.94 4.58 10.16
C VAL A 278 28.95 3.42 10.30
N LEU A 279 29.14 2.35 9.53
CA LEU A 279 28.26 1.19 9.53
C LEU A 279 28.09 0.56 10.91
N ASP A 280 29.19 0.40 11.67
CA ASP A 280 29.15 -0.20 13.00
C ASP A 280 28.30 0.65 13.97
N ALA A 281 28.40 1.98 13.89
CA ALA A 281 27.57 2.87 14.69
C ALA A 281 26.08 2.82 14.29
N LEU A 282 25.78 2.62 13.00
CA LEU A 282 24.40 2.42 12.55
C LEU A 282 23.84 1.06 13.01
N ASP A 283 24.66 0.03 13.06
CA ASP A 283 24.27 -1.29 13.56
C ASP A 283 24.02 -1.28 15.08
N GLU A 284 24.81 -0.53 15.84
CA GLU A 284 24.56 -0.32 17.28
C GLU A 284 23.21 0.37 17.53
N LEU A 285 22.84 1.36 16.70
CA LEU A 285 21.56 2.06 16.79
C LEU A 285 20.36 1.14 16.50
N THR A 286 20.53 0.16 15.60
CA THR A 286 19.44 -0.76 15.26
C THR A 286 19.18 -1.79 16.36
N GLY A 287 20.13 -1.99 17.29
CA GLY A 287 20.11 -3.07 18.28
C GLY A 287 20.13 -4.44 17.59
N LEU A 288 20.69 -5.47 18.21
CA LEU A 288 20.63 -6.86 17.72
C LEU A 288 19.22 -7.47 17.87
N THR A 289 18.18 -6.68 17.82
CA THR A 289 16.79 -7.13 17.87
C THR A 289 16.41 -7.66 16.49
N ASP A 290 15.89 -8.87 16.49
CA ASP A 290 15.33 -9.58 15.35
C ASP A 290 14.67 -8.63 14.35
N LEU A 291 15.10 -8.73 13.10
CA LEU A 291 14.41 -8.22 11.94
C LEU A 291 13.04 -8.89 11.89
N THR A 292 12.08 -8.40 12.62
CA THR A 292 10.70 -8.51 12.17
C THR A 292 10.61 -7.57 10.97
N VAL A 293 11.00 -8.11 9.82
CA VAL A 293 10.65 -7.57 8.53
C VAL A 293 9.14 -7.40 8.57
N PRO A 294 8.60 -6.18 8.57
CA PRO A 294 7.30 -6.04 7.95
C PRO A 294 7.63 -6.40 6.50
N ALA A 295 7.11 -7.53 6.04
CA ALA A 295 7.07 -7.80 4.62
C ALA A 295 6.60 -6.52 3.93
N PRO A 296 7.13 -6.13 2.76
CA PRO A 296 6.49 -5.19 1.87
C PRO A 296 5.30 -5.91 1.24
N SER A 297 4.41 -6.35 2.06
CA SER A 297 3.07 -6.75 1.76
C SER A 297 2.24 -5.63 2.34
N GLY A 298 2.00 -4.62 1.56
CA GLY A 298 0.79 -3.88 1.66
C GLY A 298 -0.38 -4.83 1.39
N GLU A 299 -0.49 -5.92 2.14
CA GLU A 299 -1.74 -6.59 2.32
C GLU A 299 -2.61 -5.63 3.10
N LEU A 300 -3.65 -5.18 2.43
CA LEU A 300 -4.64 -4.32 3.02
C LEU A 300 -5.23 -5.03 4.24
N THR A 301 -4.85 -4.60 5.43
CA THR A 301 -5.35 -5.15 6.69
C THR A 301 -6.11 -4.07 7.45
N LEU A 302 -7.26 -4.42 8.00
CA LEU A 302 -7.92 -3.58 8.99
C LEU A 302 -7.35 -3.91 10.37
N PRO A 303 -7.04 -2.91 11.21
CA PRO A 303 -6.53 -3.13 12.55
C PRO A 303 -7.49 -3.98 13.40
N ASP A 304 -6.95 -4.74 14.34
CA ASP A 304 -7.76 -5.52 15.26
C ASP A 304 -8.59 -4.63 16.18
N ILE A 305 -9.80 -5.07 16.50
CA ILE A 305 -10.69 -4.32 17.40
C ILE A 305 -10.07 -4.28 18.80
N THR A 306 -9.99 -3.09 19.39
CA THR A 306 -9.50 -2.92 20.76
C THR A 306 -10.66 -2.90 21.76
N GLY A 307 -10.36 -3.28 23.00
CA GLY A 307 -11.32 -3.13 24.11
C GLY A 307 -11.74 -1.66 24.34
N ALA A 308 -10.87 -0.72 23.99
CA ALA A 308 -11.16 0.72 24.09
C ALA A 308 -12.27 1.14 23.11
N LEU A 309 -12.24 0.66 21.85
CA LEU A 309 -13.30 0.93 20.87
C LEU A 309 -14.64 0.35 21.33
N ALA A 310 -14.65 -0.90 21.81
CA ALA A 310 -15.87 -1.54 22.31
C ALA A 310 -16.46 -0.78 23.50
N ALA A 311 -15.63 -0.30 24.41
CA ALA A 311 -16.05 0.52 25.55
C ALA A 311 -16.58 1.90 25.13
N ASP A 312 -15.97 2.56 24.15
CA ASP A 312 -16.44 3.84 23.60
C ASP A 312 -17.81 3.70 22.93
N LEU A 313 -17.97 2.65 22.14
CA LEU A 313 -19.22 2.33 21.44
C LEU A 313 -20.28 1.71 22.37
N LEU A 314 -19.94 1.39 23.62
CA LEU A 314 -20.82 0.71 24.58
C LEU A 314 -21.31 -0.66 24.07
N VAL A 315 -20.55 -1.30 23.20
CA VAL A 315 -20.84 -2.65 22.72
C VAL A 315 -20.41 -3.66 23.80
N HIS A 316 -21.33 -4.49 24.26
CA HIS A 316 -21.06 -5.43 25.35
C HIS A 316 -20.19 -6.58 24.90
N ASP A 317 -20.47 -7.13 23.72
CA ASP A 317 -19.74 -8.24 23.14
C ASP A 317 -18.84 -7.75 22.01
N ARG A 318 -17.54 -7.80 22.27
CA ARG A 318 -16.52 -7.44 21.28
C ARG A 318 -16.60 -8.30 20.01
N SER A 319 -17.03 -9.55 20.11
CA SER A 319 -17.09 -10.48 18.99
C SER A 319 -17.95 -9.95 17.85
N TRP A 320 -18.99 -9.16 18.16
CA TRP A 320 -19.80 -8.49 17.17
C TRP A 320 -19.02 -7.46 16.34
N LEU A 321 -18.11 -6.71 16.98
CA LEU A 321 -17.25 -5.75 16.27
C LEU A 321 -16.17 -6.46 15.44
N ASP A 322 -15.65 -7.59 15.96
CA ASP A 322 -14.71 -8.44 15.20
C ASP A 322 -15.39 -9.01 13.95
N GLU A 323 -16.67 -9.44 14.04
CA GLU A 323 -17.48 -9.84 12.89
C GLU A 323 -17.66 -8.70 11.86
N MET A 324 -17.90 -7.46 12.31
CA MET A 324 -18.00 -6.30 11.40
C MET A 324 -16.69 -6.06 10.65
N ARG A 325 -15.56 -6.23 11.32
CA ARG A 325 -14.24 -6.15 10.70
C ARG A 325 -14.05 -7.24 9.64
N GLU A 326 -14.41 -8.48 9.94
CA GLU A 326 -14.32 -9.60 9.00
C GLU A 326 -15.22 -9.37 7.78
N LEU A 327 -16.47 -8.97 7.98
CA LEU A 327 -17.38 -8.63 6.89
C LEU A 327 -16.81 -7.52 5.98
N LEU A 328 -16.19 -6.49 6.56
CA LEU A 328 -15.53 -5.45 5.77
C LEU A 328 -14.32 -5.99 4.99
N ILE A 329 -13.54 -6.90 5.56
CA ILE A 329 -12.41 -7.53 4.87
C ILE A 329 -12.88 -8.38 3.69
N ASP A 330 -13.94 -9.15 3.87
CA ASP A 330 -14.41 -10.11 2.87
C ASP A 330 -15.20 -9.42 1.75
N GLU A 331 -16.19 -8.59 2.13
CA GLU A 331 -17.17 -8.02 1.19
C GLU A 331 -16.80 -6.61 0.70
N ARG A 332 -15.96 -5.87 1.44
CA ARG A 332 -15.58 -4.46 1.17
C ARG A 332 -16.75 -3.47 1.29
N GLN A 333 -17.97 -3.92 1.39
CA GLN A 333 -19.16 -3.08 1.52
C GLN A 333 -20.22 -3.69 2.43
N LEU A 334 -20.78 -2.87 3.30
CA LEU A 334 -21.87 -3.27 4.19
C LEU A 334 -22.92 -2.17 4.33
N ILE A 335 -24.13 -2.54 4.73
CA ILE A 335 -25.24 -1.63 5.02
C ILE A 335 -25.75 -1.91 6.43
N PHE A 336 -25.66 -0.90 7.32
CA PHE A 336 -26.37 -0.91 8.57
C PHE A 336 -27.82 -0.47 8.34
N TYR A 337 -28.75 -1.35 8.68
CA TYR A 337 -30.18 -1.05 8.51
C TYR A 337 -30.94 -1.26 9.83
N GLY A 338 -32.14 -0.70 9.91
CA GLY A 338 -33.01 -0.83 11.08
C GLY A 338 -33.77 0.46 11.40
N PRO A 339 -34.54 0.49 12.50
CA PRO A 339 -35.38 1.61 12.87
C PRO A 339 -34.58 2.88 13.20
N PRO A 340 -35.21 4.05 13.18
CA PRO A 340 -34.56 5.33 13.44
C PRO A 340 -34.03 5.42 14.88
N GLY A 341 -32.88 6.07 15.04
CA GLY A 341 -32.29 6.33 16.35
C GLY A 341 -31.48 5.18 16.95
N THR A 342 -31.17 4.13 16.19
CA THR A 342 -30.33 3.00 16.63
C THR A 342 -28.83 3.28 16.57
N GLY A 343 -28.40 4.42 15.97
CA GLY A 343 -27.00 4.83 15.93
C GLY A 343 -26.24 4.38 14.68
N LYS A 344 -26.93 3.96 13.61
CA LYS A 344 -26.33 3.46 12.35
C LYS A 344 -25.21 4.35 11.80
N THR A 345 -25.51 5.62 11.55
CA THR A 345 -24.57 6.59 11.00
C THR A 345 -23.39 6.86 11.95
N TYR A 346 -23.68 6.94 13.26
CA TYR A 346 -22.64 7.11 14.29
C TYR A 346 -21.67 5.94 14.31
N LEU A 347 -22.19 4.70 14.27
CA LEU A 347 -21.37 3.47 14.23
C LEU A 347 -20.55 3.40 12.95
N ALA A 348 -21.16 3.71 11.78
CA ALA A 348 -20.45 3.74 10.50
C ALA A 348 -19.26 4.72 10.54
N MET A 349 -19.49 5.94 11.07
CA MET A 349 -18.42 6.94 11.23
C MET A 349 -17.31 6.45 12.17
N LYS A 350 -17.67 5.89 13.32
CA LYS A 350 -16.67 5.41 14.31
C LYS A 350 -15.84 4.25 13.81
N LEU A 351 -16.44 3.30 13.10
CA LEU A 351 -15.70 2.21 12.46
C LEU A 351 -14.79 2.72 11.34
N ALA A 352 -15.28 3.61 10.49
CA ALA A 352 -14.50 4.20 9.42
C ALA A 352 -13.32 5.03 9.93
N GLU A 353 -13.52 5.85 10.97
CA GLU A 353 -12.46 6.60 11.64
C GLU A 353 -11.42 5.67 12.27
N TYR A 354 -11.87 4.61 12.93
CA TYR A 354 -10.99 3.65 13.58
C TYR A 354 -10.11 2.89 12.58
N PHE A 355 -10.69 2.38 11.50
CA PHE A 355 -9.98 1.61 10.50
C PHE A 355 -9.21 2.48 9.50
N GLY A 356 -9.72 3.65 9.14
CA GLY A 356 -9.12 4.54 8.16
C GLY A 356 -7.96 5.37 8.70
N GLY A 357 -7.90 5.61 10.01
CA GLY A 357 -6.80 6.29 10.69
C GLY A 357 -6.77 7.82 10.55
N GLY A 358 -7.68 8.45 9.79
CA GLY A 358 -7.72 9.91 9.68
C GLY A 358 -8.88 10.45 8.84
N PRO A 359 -9.14 11.77 8.94
CA PRO A 359 -10.29 12.39 8.26
C PRO A 359 -10.15 12.42 6.73
N GLU A 360 -8.94 12.36 6.19
CA GLU A 360 -8.72 12.32 4.73
C GLU A 360 -9.12 10.98 4.12
N GLN A 361 -9.12 9.91 4.91
CA GLN A 361 -9.47 8.55 4.51
C GLN A 361 -10.97 8.26 4.61
N VAL A 362 -11.74 9.17 5.20
CA VAL A 362 -13.19 8.98 5.42
C VAL A 362 -13.97 10.08 4.72
N LYS A 363 -14.89 9.71 3.85
CA LYS A 363 -15.81 10.63 3.19
C LYS A 363 -17.26 10.22 3.47
N ILE A 364 -18.08 11.18 3.82
CA ILE A 364 -19.52 10.95 4.07
C ILE A 364 -20.36 11.70 3.04
N VAL A 365 -21.35 11.02 2.50
CA VAL A 365 -22.35 11.58 1.60
C VAL A 365 -23.75 11.18 2.09
N GLN A 366 -24.74 12.02 1.89
CA GLN A 366 -26.11 11.70 2.20
C GLN A 366 -26.93 11.63 0.90
N PHE A 367 -27.59 10.51 0.68
CA PHE A 367 -28.45 10.35 -0.50
C PHE A 367 -29.81 11.01 -0.29
N HIS A 368 -30.38 11.52 -1.38
CA HIS A 368 -31.72 12.09 -1.46
C HIS A 368 -32.33 11.75 -2.83
N PRO A 369 -33.66 11.90 -3.03
CA PRO A 369 -34.33 11.43 -4.25
C PRO A 369 -33.79 12.01 -5.57
N SER A 370 -33.19 13.19 -5.53
CA SER A 370 -32.59 13.84 -6.71
C SER A 370 -31.11 13.56 -6.89
N TYR A 371 -30.49 12.71 -6.03
CA TYR A 371 -29.07 12.39 -6.13
C TYR A 371 -28.81 11.54 -7.37
N ALA A 372 -27.81 11.91 -8.17
CA ALA A 372 -27.54 11.29 -9.47
C ALA A 372 -26.06 10.87 -9.60
N TYR A 373 -25.73 10.18 -10.68
CA TYR A 373 -24.37 9.76 -11.02
C TYR A 373 -23.40 10.96 -11.07
N GLU A 374 -23.87 12.07 -11.66
CA GLU A 374 -23.11 13.30 -11.79
C GLU A 374 -22.75 13.95 -10.46
N ASP A 375 -23.56 13.71 -9.42
CA ASP A 375 -23.29 14.19 -8.06
C ASP A 375 -22.35 13.26 -7.29
N PHE A 376 -22.38 11.99 -7.65
CA PHE A 376 -21.72 10.93 -6.92
C PHE A 376 -20.31 10.61 -7.44
N PHE A 377 -20.19 10.54 -8.76
CA PHE A 377 -18.97 10.06 -9.39
C PHE A 377 -18.29 11.09 -10.28
N GLU A 378 -18.87 11.46 -11.42
CA GLU A 378 -18.33 12.51 -12.28
C GLU A 378 -19.44 13.11 -13.16
N GLY A 379 -19.35 14.40 -13.44
CA GLY A 379 -20.31 15.08 -14.31
C GLY A 379 -19.86 16.46 -14.75
N PHE A 380 -20.46 16.96 -15.82
CA PHE A 380 -20.20 18.32 -16.29
C PHE A 380 -20.86 19.36 -15.38
N ARG A 381 -20.05 20.29 -14.87
CA ARG A 381 -20.49 21.42 -14.06
C ARG A 381 -20.18 22.73 -14.76
N PRO A 382 -21.10 23.70 -14.72
CA PRO A 382 -20.80 25.05 -15.21
C PRO A 382 -19.79 25.70 -14.27
N VAL A 383 -18.66 26.15 -14.82
CA VAL A 383 -17.60 26.88 -14.10
C VAL A 383 -17.40 28.20 -14.82
N GLU A 384 -17.52 29.31 -14.08
CA GLU A 384 -17.18 30.63 -14.60
C GLU A 384 -15.67 30.81 -14.63
N ASP A 385 -15.13 31.18 -15.79
CA ASP A 385 -13.72 31.51 -15.92
C ASP A 385 -13.46 32.84 -15.21
N PRO A 386 -12.52 32.89 -14.23
CA PRO A 386 -12.29 34.12 -13.44
C PRO A 386 -11.81 35.31 -14.25
N GLU A 387 -11.16 35.07 -15.40
CA GLU A 387 -10.59 36.14 -16.23
C GLU A 387 -11.56 36.60 -17.31
N THR A 388 -12.21 35.68 -18.02
CA THR A 388 -13.10 35.98 -19.14
C THR A 388 -14.57 36.16 -18.75
N ARG A 389 -14.99 35.69 -17.57
CA ARG A 389 -16.39 35.55 -17.10
C ARG A 389 -17.28 34.71 -18.02
N GLU A 390 -16.68 33.93 -18.89
CA GLU A 390 -17.43 32.99 -19.71
C GLU A 390 -17.74 31.72 -18.90
N VAL A 391 -18.94 31.18 -19.12
CA VAL A 391 -19.33 29.91 -18.48
C VAL A 391 -18.89 28.75 -19.37
N ALA A 392 -17.98 27.96 -18.88
CA ALA A 392 -17.54 26.71 -19.51
C ALA A 392 -18.05 25.50 -18.72
N PHE A 393 -18.42 24.44 -19.41
CA PHE A 393 -18.72 23.15 -18.75
C PHE A 393 -17.43 22.35 -18.55
N ARG A 394 -17.08 22.11 -17.28
CA ARG A 394 -15.93 21.30 -16.92
C ARG A 394 -16.39 19.99 -16.28
N LEU A 395 -15.75 18.90 -16.66
CA LEU A 395 -15.93 17.62 -16.00
C LEU A 395 -15.34 17.72 -14.58
N THR A 396 -16.17 17.44 -13.58
CA THR A 396 -15.81 17.55 -12.17
C THR A 396 -16.01 16.19 -11.50
N ALA A 397 -15.04 15.78 -10.70
CA ALA A 397 -15.13 14.56 -9.90
C ALA A 397 -16.14 14.74 -8.75
N GLY A 398 -16.94 13.70 -8.52
CA GLY A 398 -17.79 13.58 -7.34
C GLY A 398 -17.08 12.85 -6.19
N PRO A 399 -17.75 12.75 -5.02
CA PRO A 399 -17.13 12.25 -3.79
C PRO A 399 -16.54 10.83 -3.89
N LEU A 400 -17.17 9.91 -4.61
CA LEU A 400 -16.62 8.57 -4.80
C LEU A 400 -15.37 8.60 -5.70
N ARG A 401 -15.39 9.38 -6.80
CA ARG A 401 -14.23 9.52 -7.70
C ARG A 401 -13.04 10.13 -6.96
N GLU A 402 -13.26 11.22 -6.23
CA GLU A 402 -12.21 11.88 -5.45
C GLU A 402 -11.57 10.93 -4.43
N LEU A 403 -12.40 10.15 -3.70
CA LEU A 403 -11.91 9.18 -2.72
C LEU A 403 -11.20 8.00 -3.39
N ALA A 404 -11.69 7.52 -4.54
CA ALA A 404 -11.06 6.44 -5.31
C ALA A 404 -9.72 6.89 -5.90
N ASP A 405 -9.64 8.12 -6.41
CA ASP A 405 -8.39 8.70 -6.90
C ASP A 405 -7.38 8.86 -5.76
N LEU A 406 -7.82 9.28 -4.57
CA LEU A 406 -6.98 9.34 -3.37
C LEU A 406 -6.50 7.95 -2.93
N ALA A 407 -7.39 6.97 -2.89
CA ALA A 407 -7.09 5.59 -2.51
C ALA A 407 -6.13 4.90 -3.49
N SER A 408 -6.22 5.25 -4.78
CA SER A 408 -5.37 4.70 -5.85
C SER A 408 -3.98 5.32 -5.91
N ARG A 409 -3.76 6.46 -5.24
CA ARG A 409 -2.45 7.12 -5.26
C ARG A 409 -1.38 6.19 -4.74
N GLU A 410 -0.21 6.31 -5.32
CA GLU A 410 0.98 5.66 -4.83
C GLU A 410 1.23 6.05 -3.36
N GLY A 411 1.48 5.07 -2.50
CA GLY A 411 1.58 5.27 -1.04
C GLY A 411 0.26 5.09 -0.27
N ASN A 412 -0.89 5.05 -0.95
CA ASN A 412 -2.19 4.90 -0.28
C ASN A 412 -2.81 3.50 -0.44
N ARG A 413 -2.28 2.65 -1.33
CA ARG A 413 -2.90 1.35 -1.67
C ARG A 413 -3.11 0.38 -0.52
N HIS A 414 -2.33 0.51 0.54
CA HIS A 414 -2.45 -0.28 1.77
C HIS A 414 -3.21 0.46 2.90
N ILE A 415 -3.61 1.71 2.69
CA ILE A 415 -4.38 2.52 3.64
C ILE A 415 -5.86 2.34 3.33
N PRO A 416 -6.67 1.87 4.29
CA PRO A 416 -8.10 1.77 4.11
C PRO A 416 -8.75 3.14 3.90
N HIS A 417 -9.61 3.27 2.91
CA HIS A 417 -10.41 4.47 2.64
C HIS A 417 -11.89 4.11 2.74
N PHE A 418 -12.68 4.95 3.39
CA PHE A 418 -14.09 4.66 3.67
C PHE A 418 -15.01 5.71 3.06
N LEU A 419 -15.94 5.25 2.24
CA LEU A 419 -17.09 6.04 1.82
C LEU A 419 -18.31 5.65 2.67
N ILE A 420 -18.86 6.60 3.42
CA ILE A 420 -20.09 6.42 4.16
C ILE A 420 -21.22 7.02 3.33
N ILE A 421 -22.25 6.22 3.04
CA ILE A 421 -23.44 6.65 2.32
C ILE A 421 -24.62 6.63 3.30
N ASP A 422 -24.97 7.80 3.82
CA ASP A 422 -26.12 7.94 4.72
C ASP A 422 -27.42 7.95 3.92
N GLU A 423 -28.45 7.26 4.43
CA GLU A 423 -29.75 7.11 3.77
C GLU A 423 -29.63 6.51 2.35
N ILE A 424 -28.85 5.46 2.19
CA ILE A 424 -28.51 4.88 0.88
C ILE A 424 -29.73 4.51 0.04
N ASN A 425 -30.84 4.12 0.67
CA ASN A 425 -32.10 3.75 0.02
C ASN A 425 -32.95 4.94 -0.45
N ARG A 426 -32.58 6.19 -0.16
CA ARG A 426 -33.33 7.37 -0.59
C ARG A 426 -33.11 7.77 -2.05
N ALA A 427 -32.05 7.28 -2.68
CA ALA A 427 -31.79 7.51 -4.10
C ALA A 427 -32.04 6.23 -4.94
N ASN A 428 -32.19 6.41 -6.23
CA ASN A 428 -32.21 5.29 -7.18
C ASN A 428 -30.76 4.77 -7.37
N LEU A 429 -30.41 3.69 -6.68
CA LEU A 429 -29.04 3.18 -6.61
C LEU A 429 -28.50 2.78 -7.97
N ALA A 430 -29.30 2.15 -8.83
CA ALA A 430 -28.88 1.77 -10.18
C ALA A 430 -28.52 3.01 -11.02
N LYS A 431 -29.27 4.10 -10.85
CA LYS A 431 -28.99 5.39 -11.52
C LYS A 431 -27.75 6.08 -10.96
N VAL A 432 -27.57 6.06 -9.63
CA VAL A 432 -26.45 6.76 -8.96
C VAL A 432 -25.13 6.06 -9.20
N PHE A 433 -25.11 4.73 -9.16
CA PHE A 433 -23.87 3.95 -9.40
C PHE A 433 -23.57 3.76 -10.88
N GLY A 434 -24.58 3.72 -11.78
CA GLY A 434 -24.38 3.52 -13.20
C GLY A 434 -23.53 2.27 -13.50
N GLU A 435 -22.51 2.42 -14.32
CA GLU A 435 -21.55 1.35 -14.68
C GLU A 435 -20.70 0.88 -13.49
N LEU A 436 -20.51 1.71 -12.46
CA LEU A 436 -19.74 1.34 -11.25
C LEU A 436 -20.41 0.23 -10.46
N TYR A 437 -21.72 0.03 -10.69
CA TYR A 437 -22.49 -1.04 -10.05
C TYR A 437 -21.88 -2.43 -10.29
N PHE A 438 -21.30 -2.63 -11.46
CA PHE A 438 -20.56 -3.85 -11.81
C PHE A 438 -19.31 -4.02 -10.95
N LEU A 439 -18.59 -2.93 -10.66
CA LEU A 439 -17.32 -2.97 -9.91
C LEU A 439 -17.49 -3.28 -8.43
N LEU A 440 -18.68 -3.12 -7.85
CA LEU A 440 -18.96 -3.54 -6.47
C LEU A 440 -18.82 -5.07 -6.31
N GLU A 441 -19.15 -5.85 -7.35
CA GLU A 441 -19.03 -7.31 -7.34
C GLU A 441 -17.71 -7.79 -7.97
N TYR A 442 -17.26 -7.10 -9.03
CA TYR A 442 -16.09 -7.50 -9.84
C TYR A 442 -14.95 -6.48 -9.73
N ARG A 443 -14.40 -6.30 -8.53
CA ARG A 443 -13.39 -5.27 -8.23
C ARG A 443 -12.05 -5.40 -8.97
N LYS A 444 -11.77 -6.57 -9.57
CA LYS A 444 -10.56 -6.81 -10.38
C LYS A 444 -10.70 -6.33 -11.83
N TRP A 445 -11.89 -5.89 -12.21
CA TRP A 445 -12.19 -5.42 -13.57
C TRP A 445 -12.19 -3.90 -13.62
N SER A 446 -12.10 -3.36 -14.83
CA SER A 446 -12.33 -1.95 -15.14
C SER A 446 -13.59 -1.78 -15.98
N VAL A 447 -14.20 -0.61 -15.88
CA VAL A 447 -15.31 -0.17 -16.72
C VAL A 447 -14.91 1.12 -17.42
N ARG A 448 -15.43 1.34 -18.61
CA ARG A 448 -15.25 2.59 -19.34
C ARG A 448 -16.29 3.60 -18.84
N LEU A 449 -15.81 4.75 -18.36
CA LEU A 449 -16.67 5.80 -17.80
C LEU A 449 -17.44 6.53 -18.91
N THR A 450 -18.67 6.90 -18.60
CA THR A 450 -19.59 7.52 -19.57
C THR A 450 -19.19 8.94 -19.95
N TYR A 451 -18.71 9.75 -18.99
CA TYR A 451 -18.40 11.18 -19.21
C TYR A 451 -16.95 11.43 -19.60
N SER A 452 -15.99 10.90 -18.87
CA SER A 452 -14.56 11.07 -19.17
C SER A 452 -14.08 10.17 -20.31
N GLY A 453 -14.71 9.01 -20.48
CA GLY A 453 -14.23 7.98 -21.39
C GLY A 453 -13.00 7.23 -20.90
N ASP A 454 -12.58 7.46 -19.65
CA ASP A 454 -11.45 6.76 -19.03
C ASP A 454 -11.82 5.32 -18.64
N ASP A 455 -10.83 4.45 -18.54
CA ASP A 455 -11.00 3.15 -17.92
C ASP A 455 -10.81 3.30 -16.40
N PHE A 456 -11.82 2.90 -15.63
CA PHE A 456 -11.83 3.02 -14.17
C PHE A 456 -11.97 1.66 -13.50
N ALA A 457 -11.15 1.42 -12.48
CA ALA A 457 -11.26 0.27 -11.57
C ALA A 457 -11.45 0.76 -10.13
N LEU A 458 -12.34 0.10 -9.39
CA LEU A 458 -12.59 0.46 -8.00
C LEU A 458 -11.43 -0.04 -7.12
N PRO A 459 -10.72 0.85 -6.37
CA PRO A 459 -9.57 0.47 -5.57
C PRO A 459 -9.90 -0.61 -4.53
N SER A 460 -9.01 -1.59 -4.36
CA SER A 460 -9.20 -2.68 -3.40
C SER A 460 -9.21 -2.23 -1.94
N ASN A 461 -8.59 -1.09 -1.63
CA ASN A 461 -8.52 -0.46 -0.32
C ASN A 461 -9.63 0.57 -0.07
N LEU A 462 -10.64 0.63 -0.94
CA LEU A 462 -11.82 1.46 -0.77
C LEU A 462 -12.99 0.62 -0.25
N PHE A 463 -13.53 1.00 0.90
CA PHE A 463 -14.64 0.37 1.59
C PHE A 463 -15.88 1.26 1.51
N VAL A 464 -17.07 0.66 1.47
CA VAL A 464 -18.33 1.41 1.45
C VAL A 464 -19.19 0.96 2.63
N ILE A 465 -19.67 1.92 3.44
CA ILE A 465 -20.61 1.66 4.53
C ILE A 465 -21.88 2.46 4.28
N GLY A 466 -22.96 1.75 3.92
CA GLY A 466 -24.27 2.35 3.79
C GLY A 466 -25.05 2.39 5.12
N THR A 467 -25.94 3.35 5.28
CA THR A 467 -26.96 3.32 6.34
C THR A 467 -28.35 3.42 5.75
N MET A 468 -29.33 2.73 6.34
CA MET A 468 -30.68 2.68 5.83
C MET A 468 -31.71 2.64 6.97
N ASN A 469 -32.70 3.54 6.93
CA ASN A 469 -33.85 3.48 7.82
C ASN A 469 -34.92 2.55 7.24
N THR A 470 -35.40 1.60 8.05
CA THR A 470 -36.44 0.65 7.64
C THR A 470 -37.87 1.20 7.83
N ALA A 471 -38.05 2.19 8.72
CA ALA A 471 -39.36 2.79 9.00
C ALA A 471 -39.96 3.59 7.82
N ASP A 472 -39.13 4.04 6.88
CA ASP A 472 -39.58 4.86 5.74
C ASP A 472 -40.23 4.01 4.65
N ARG A 473 -41.51 3.71 4.75
CA ARG A 473 -42.31 2.91 3.78
C ARG A 473 -42.41 3.55 2.38
N SER A 474 -42.17 4.85 2.25
CA SER A 474 -42.21 5.58 0.99
C SER A 474 -40.99 5.43 0.10
N ILE A 475 -39.95 4.74 0.58
CA ILE A 475 -38.64 4.63 -0.07
C ILE A 475 -38.53 3.28 -0.80
N ALA A 476 -37.87 3.32 -1.96
CA ALA A 476 -37.67 2.13 -2.78
C ALA A 476 -36.98 1.00 -1.97
N LEU A 477 -37.54 -0.21 -2.06
CA LEU A 477 -36.90 -1.40 -1.55
C LEU A 477 -35.54 -1.54 -2.27
N VAL A 478 -34.51 -1.81 -1.51
CA VAL A 478 -33.20 -2.16 -2.08
C VAL A 478 -33.39 -3.38 -2.99
N ASP A 479 -33.00 -3.25 -4.26
CA ASP A 479 -33.19 -4.30 -5.25
C ASP A 479 -32.39 -5.57 -4.91
N ALA A 480 -32.78 -6.70 -5.52
CA ALA A 480 -32.12 -7.99 -5.28
C ALA A 480 -30.63 -7.99 -5.70
N ALA A 481 -30.26 -7.13 -6.65
CA ALA A 481 -28.88 -7.02 -7.11
C ALA A 481 -27.98 -6.33 -6.08
N MET A 482 -28.49 -5.28 -5.40
CA MET A 482 -27.77 -4.66 -4.27
C MET A 482 -27.67 -5.58 -3.06
N ARG A 483 -28.77 -6.33 -2.75
CA ARG A 483 -28.75 -7.28 -1.64
C ARG A 483 -27.63 -8.33 -1.77
N ARG A 484 -27.23 -8.63 -2.97
CA ARG A 484 -26.17 -9.59 -3.26
C ARG A 484 -24.76 -8.99 -3.18
N ARG A 485 -24.65 -7.64 -3.27
CA ARG A 485 -23.37 -6.93 -3.31
C ARG A 485 -22.94 -6.30 -1.99
N PHE A 486 -23.86 -6.20 -1.03
CA PHE A 486 -23.60 -5.64 0.28
C PHE A 486 -23.93 -6.66 1.38
N ALA A 487 -23.09 -6.71 2.41
CA ALA A 487 -23.47 -7.37 3.66
C ALA A 487 -24.49 -6.50 4.39
N PHE A 488 -25.62 -7.06 4.79
CA PHE A 488 -26.68 -6.34 5.51
C PHE A 488 -26.63 -6.68 6.98
N VAL A 489 -26.45 -5.66 7.83
CA VAL A 489 -26.32 -5.81 9.29
C VAL A 489 -27.45 -5.03 9.96
N GLU A 490 -28.31 -5.74 10.68
CA GLU A 490 -29.44 -5.16 11.41
C GLU A 490 -28.96 -4.50 12.71
N LEU A 491 -29.44 -3.27 12.96
CA LEU A 491 -29.32 -2.59 14.25
C LEU A 491 -30.70 -2.36 14.83
N SER A 492 -31.17 -3.33 15.61
CA SER A 492 -32.47 -3.31 16.26
C SER A 492 -32.34 -2.95 17.75
N PRO A 493 -33.22 -2.10 18.30
CA PRO A 493 -33.25 -1.84 19.75
C PRO A 493 -33.54 -3.09 20.59
N ARG A 494 -34.01 -4.16 19.96
CA ARG A 494 -34.41 -5.43 20.63
C ARG A 494 -33.28 -6.47 20.68
N THR A 495 -32.22 -6.27 19.89
CA THR A 495 -31.11 -7.22 19.79
C THR A 495 -29.77 -6.52 20.04
N GLU A 496 -28.76 -7.26 20.47
CA GLU A 496 -27.39 -6.74 20.54
C GLU A 496 -26.93 -6.34 19.12
N PRO A 497 -26.10 -5.31 18.99
CA PRO A 497 -25.42 -4.53 20.04
C PRO A 497 -26.26 -3.38 20.62
N THR A 498 -27.45 -3.11 20.06
CA THR A 498 -28.26 -1.92 20.40
C THR A 498 -29.16 -2.15 21.63
N ALA A 499 -29.57 -3.40 21.89
CA ALA A 499 -30.33 -3.74 23.08
C ALA A 499 -29.59 -3.32 24.35
N GLY A 500 -30.27 -2.67 25.28
CA GLY A 500 -29.68 -2.20 26.54
C GLY A 500 -28.64 -1.08 26.40
N LEU A 501 -28.38 -0.55 25.19
CA LEU A 501 -27.41 0.52 24.94
C LEU A 501 -27.71 1.76 25.77
N LEU A 502 -28.98 2.18 25.88
CA LEU A 502 -29.36 3.33 26.70
C LEU A 502 -29.05 3.09 28.18
N ALA A 503 -29.30 1.90 28.70
CA ALA A 503 -28.97 1.56 30.10
C ALA A 503 -27.47 1.61 30.37
N ARG A 504 -26.66 1.08 29.43
CA ARG A 504 -25.18 1.16 29.51
C ARG A 504 -24.70 2.62 29.49
N TRP A 505 -25.26 3.44 28.60
CA TRP A 505 -24.92 4.85 28.52
C TRP A 505 -25.30 5.61 29.78
N LEU A 506 -26.53 5.42 30.30
CA LEU A 506 -27.00 6.04 31.55
C LEU A 506 -26.09 5.68 32.73
N LYS A 507 -25.68 4.42 32.83
CA LYS A 507 -24.75 3.95 33.85
C LYS A 507 -23.39 4.67 33.73
N ARG A 508 -22.87 4.81 32.52
CA ARG A 508 -21.62 5.55 32.26
C ARG A 508 -21.71 7.02 32.66
N GLU A 509 -22.85 7.65 32.39
CA GLU A 509 -23.11 9.06 32.73
C GLU A 509 -23.54 9.27 34.19
N GLY A 510 -23.69 8.21 34.99
CA GLY A 510 -24.17 8.31 36.39
C GLY A 510 -25.61 8.80 36.51
N ARG A 511 -26.50 8.46 35.56
CA ARG A 511 -27.87 8.93 35.45
C ARG A 511 -28.89 7.87 35.89
N ASP A 512 -30.13 8.32 36.20
CA ASP A 512 -31.23 7.43 36.52
C ASP A 512 -31.54 6.48 35.38
N PRO A 513 -31.73 5.16 35.63
CA PRO A 513 -32.06 4.16 34.62
C PRO A 513 -33.53 4.20 34.14
N GLU A 514 -34.43 5.05 34.71
CA GLU A 514 -35.85 5.13 34.35
C GLU A 514 -36.06 5.30 32.84
N PRO A 515 -35.37 6.20 32.13
CA PRO A 515 -35.56 6.39 30.68
C PRO A 515 -35.28 5.12 29.87
N ALA A 516 -34.36 4.28 30.28
CA ALA A 516 -34.07 3.01 29.57
C ALA A 516 -35.24 2.03 29.77
N ARG A 517 -35.73 1.88 30.99
CA ARG A 517 -36.89 1.02 31.28
C ARG A 517 -38.14 1.47 30.51
N LEU A 518 -38.38 2.78 30.42
CA LEU A 518 -39.50 3.34 29.65
C LEU A 518 -39.35 3.08 28.15
N LEU A 519 -38.14 3.17 27.60
CA LEU A 519 -37.86 2.86 26.19
C LEU A 519 -38.10 1.39 25.90
N ASP A 520 -37.63 0.50 26.77
CA ASP A 520 -37.82 -0.96 26.63
C ASP A 520 -39.31 -1.32 26.71
N ALA A 521 -40.06 -0.74 27.67
CA ALA A 521 -41.52 -0.90 27.79
C ALA A 521 -42.28 -0.37 26.56
N LEU A 522 -41.84 0.77 26.01
CA LEU A 522 -42.39 1.30 24.76
C LEU A 522 -42.15 0.31 23.61
N ASN A 523 -40.92 -0.12 23.39
CA ASN A 523 -40.55 -1.02 22.29
C ASN A 523 -41.22 -2.41 22.42
N ALA A 524 -41.54 -2.84 23.62
CA ALA A 524 -42.33 -4.06 23.84
C ALA A 524 -43.78 -3.94 23.40
N ARG A 525 -44.36 -2.71 23.37
CA ARG A 525 -45.75 -2.43 22.92
C ARG A 525 -45.86 -2.20 21.41
N ILE A 526 -44.76 -1.94 20.73
CA ILE A 526 -44.74 -1.75 19.28
C ILE A 526 -44.67 -3.12 18.62
N ASP A 527 -45.66 -3.46 17.82
CA ASP A 527 -45.77 -4.80 17.22
C ASP A 527 -44.73 -4.97 16.08
N GLU A 528 -44.58 -4.00 15.20
CA GLU A 528 -43.67 -4.03 14.07
C GLU A 528 -42.24 -3.59 14.46
N ALA A 529 -41.25 -4.46 14.28
CA ALA A 529 -39.84 -4.23 14.65
C ALA A 529 -39.26 -2.97 13.99
N ASP A 530 -39.62 -2.70 12.74
CA ASP A 530 -39.15 -1.56 11.95
C ASP A 530 -39.52 -0.19 12.52
N PHE A 531 -40.53 -0.12 13.37
CA PHE A 531 -40.98 1.11 14.03
C PHE A 531 -40.54 1.23 15.50
N ALA A 532 -39.75 0.29 15.97
CA ALA A 532 -39.13 0.38 17.29
C ALA A 532 -38.32 1.68 17.42
N ILE A 533 -38.26 2.25 18.60
CA ILE A 533 -37.58 3.51 18.86
C ILE A 533 -36.16 3.25 19.33
N GLY A 534 -35.18 3.80 18.61
CA GLY A 534 -33.78 3.66 18.97
C GLY A 534 -33.38 4.51 20.19
N PRO A 535 -32.29 4.12 20.90
CA PRO A 535 -31.85 4.76 22.14
C PRO A 535 -31.38 6.21 21.98
N SER A 536 -30.91 6.62 20.78
CA SER A 536 -30.32 7.95 20.57
C SER A 536 -31.30 9.12 20.78
N TYR A 537 -32.58 8.86 20.73
CA TYR A 537 -33.61 9.89 21.07
C TYR A 537 -33.46 10.35 22.53
N LEU A 538 -33.04 9.45 23.41
CA LEU A 538 -32.89 9.69 24.85
C LEU A 538 -31.43 9.88 25.29
N MET A 539 -30.43 9.72 24.41
CA MET A 539 -29.02 9.92 24.70
C MET A 539 -28.54 11.37 24.51
N LYS A 540 -29.40 12.34 24.82
CA LYS A 540 -29.09 13.78 24.65
C LYS A 540 -29.15 14.49 26.00
N PRO A 541 -28.23 15.43 26.33
CA PRO A 541 -28.20 16.12 27.59
C PRO A 541 -29.52 16.86 27.93
N GLY A 542 -30.23 17.34 26.91
CA GLY A 542 -31.50 18.06 27.08
C GLY A 542 -32.64 17.22 27.64
N VAL A 543 -32.60 15.90 27.54
CA VAL A 543 -33.58 14.95 28.09
C VAL A 543 -33.57 14.95 29.60
N TYR A 544 -32.42 15.22 30.21
CA TYR A 544 -32.15 15.13 31.66
C TYR A 544 -32.22 16.48 32.37
N ARG A 545 -32.76 17.50 31.71
CA ARG A 545 -33.17 18.77 32.35
C ARG A 545 -34.61 18.66 32.83
N ASP A 546 -35.02 19.54 33.74
CA ASP A 546 -36.38 19.56 34.26
C ASP A 546 -37.43 19.56 33.13
N GLY A 547 -38.34 18.58 33.15
CA GLY A 547 -39.33 18.36 32.10
C GLY A 547 -38.77 17.96 30.73
N GLY A 548 -37.46 17.59 30.65
CA GLY A 548 -36.80 17.27 29.39
C GLY A 548 -37.23 15.94 28.78
N LEU A 549 -37.46 14.93 29.62
CA LEU A 549 -37.95 13.63 29.18
C LEU A 549 -39.39 13.75 28.61
N GLU A 550 -40.28 14.41 29.35
CA GLU A 550 -41.67 14.65 28.93
C GLU A 550 -41.72 15.44 27.63
N ARG A 551 -40.89 16.49 27.52
CA ARG A 551 -40.76 17.27 26.31
C ARG A 551 -40.29 16.42 25.12
N THR A 552 -39.23 15.61 25.30
CA THR A 552 -38.70 14.76 24.24
C THR A 552 -39.73 13.72 23.80
N TRP A 553 -40.42 13.11 24.74
CA TRP A 553 -41.45 12.15 24.45
C TRP A 553 -42.60 12.76 23.61
N ARG A 554 -43.10 13.91 24.05
CA ARG A 554 -44.19 14.63 23.39
C ARG A 554 -43.80 15.16 22.00
N THR A 555 -42.55 15.63 21.83
CA THR A 555 -42.14 16.34 20.61
C THR A 555 -41.36 15.47 19.61
N LYS A 556 -40.90 14.31 20.02
CA LYS A 556 -40.06 13.43 19.18
C LYS A 556 -40.68 12.04 19.03
N ILE A 557 -41.01 11.37 20.15
CA ILE A 557 -41.41 9.96 20.15
C ILE A 557 -42.90 9.83 19.75
N LEU A 558 -43.82 10.52 20.42
CA LEU A 558 -45.23 10.42 20.09
C LEU A 558 -45.59 10.89 18.66
N PRO A 559 -45.00 11.95 18.12
CA PRO A 559 -45.25 12.31 16.71
C PRO A 559 -44.82 11.21 15.73
N LEU A 560 -43.65 10.58 15.94
CA LEU A 560 -43.20 9.48 15.10
C LEU A 560 -44.14 8.28 15.14
N LEU A 561 -44.66 7.94 16.32
CA LEU A 561 -45.64 6.86 16.47
C LEU A 561 -47.01 7.20 15.89
N ARG A 562 -47.44 8.51 15.92
CA ARG A 562 -48.65 8.96 15.21
C ARG A 562 -48.54 8.82 13.71
N GLU A 563 -47.36 9.09 13.15
CA GLU A 563 -47.10 8.90 11.72
C GLU A 563 -47.16 7.40 11.36
N HIS A 564 -46.64 6.54 12.22
CA HIS A 564 -46.69 5.08 12.04
C HIS A 564 -48.13 4.56 12.03
N HIS A 565 -48.95 5.01 12.98
CA HIS A 565 -50.36 4.63 13.10
C HIS A 565 -51.33 5.54 12.33
N TYR A 566 -50.81 6.25 11.29
CA TYR A 566 -51.66 7.11 10.47
C TYR A 566 -52.76 6.32 9.76
N GLY A 567 -54.01 6.70 9.99
CA GLY A 567 -55.20 6.02 9.44
C GLY A 567 -55.75 4.89 10.32
N GLU A 568 -55.11 4.59 11.46
CA GLU A 568 -55.65 3.68 12.47
C GLU A 568 -56.44 4.44 13.54
N ASP A 569 -57.51 3.83 14.05
CA ASP A 569 -58.32 4.38 15.16
C ASP A 569 -57.63 4.03 16.50
N LEU A 570 -56.42 4.60 16.71
CA LEU A 570 -55.59 4.36 17.88
C LEU A 570 -55.26 5.68 18.60
N ASP A 571 -55.59 5.77 19.89
CA ASP A 571 -55.08 6.83 20.75
C ASP A 571 -53.62 6.54 21.12
N VAL A 572 -52.69 7.09 20.31
CA VAL A 572 -51.26 6.95 20.48
C VAL A 572 -50.77 7.50 21.82
N ALA A 573 -51.39 8.56 22.35
CA ALA A 573 -51.00 9.13 23.63
C ALA A 573 -51.41 8.23 24.81
N ALA A 574 -52.59 7.62 24.75
CA ALA A 574 -53.04 6.67 25.75
C ALA A 574 -52.23 5.38 25.73
N ARG A 575 -51.86 4.88 24.54
CA ARG A 575 -51.09 3.62 24.40
C ARG A 575 -49.60 3.76 24.71
N TYR A 576 -48.98 4.84 24.28
CA TYR A 576 -47.53 5.03 24.29
C TYR A 576 -47.03 6.21 25.15
N GLY A 577 -47.94 6.89 25.87
CA GLY A 577 -47.61 8.02 26.74
C GLY A 577 -46.84 7.59 27.98
N LEU A 578 -46.02 8.50 28.55
CA LEU A 578 -45.19 8.21 29.73
C LEU A 578 -45.99 7.72 30.92
N ASP A 579 -47.17 8.31 31.18
CA ASP A 579 -48.04 7.92 32.31
C ASP A 579 -48.47 6.46 32.17
N SER A 580 -48.96 6.08 30.98
CA SER A 580 -49.35 4.71 30.66
C SER A 580 -48.21 3.70 30.77
N LEU A 581 -46.97 4.12 30.48
CA LEU A 581 -45.78 3.26 30.61
C LEU A 581 -45.27 3.16 32.05
N ARG A 582 -45.46 4.22 32.87
CA ARG A 582 -45.14 4.25 34.31
C ARG A 582 -46.11 3.43 35.15
N GLU A 583 -47.40 3.39 34.77
CA GLU A 583 -48.46 2.66 35.49
C GLU A 583 -48.28 1.12 35.44
N GLN A 584 -47.63 0.57 34.42
CA GLN A 584 -47.30 -0.83 34.33
C GLN A 584 -45.99 -1.13 35.06
N ARG A 585 -45.97 -0.99 36.42
CA ARG A 585 -44.92 -1.64 37.22
C ARG A 585 -45.20 -3.15 37.28
N PRO A 586 -44.20 -4.02 37.00
CA PRO A 586 -44.31 -5.44 37.17
C PRO A 586 -44.58 -5.78 38.63
#